data_30b23582ad2979b76e8df81269d6bab7
#
_entry.id   30b23582ad2979b76e8df81269d6bab7
#
_cell.length_a   1.000
_cell.length_b   1.000
_cell.length_c   1.000
_cell.angle_alpha   90.00
_cell.angle_beta   90.00
_cell.angle_gamma   90.00
#
_symmetry.space_group_name_H-M   'P 1'
#
loop_
_entity.id
_entity.type
_entity.pdbx_description
1 polymer ?
#
loop_
_entity_poly.entity_id
_entity_poly.type
_entity_poly.pdbx_seq_one_letter_code
_entity_poly.pdbx_strand_id
1 'polypeptide(L)'
;MDNDNEILFVYGTLTNPAERMRLLGRAIIASPAQLAGYARGQKRYYFVAKQSGAITKGAILEGLTTRDLKILDNYEEVPTLYTRDRIEVVAADGAHIECWIYLPTDWATA
;
A
#
# COMPACT_ATOMS: atom_id res chain seq x y z
N MET A 1 -6.76 1.16 -21.89
CA MET A 1 -6.55 -0.28 -21.66
C MET A 1 -6.19 -0.53 -20.21
N ASP A 2 -6.74 -1.60 -19.65
CA ASP A 2 -6.39 -1.97 -18.28
C ASP A 2 -4.97 -2.48 -18.23
N ASN A 3 -4.25 -2.09 -17.18
CA ASN A 3 -2.93 -2.61 -16.89
C ASN A 3 -3.07 -3.74 -15.88
N ASP A 4 -2.49 -4.91 -16.20
CA ASP A 4 -2.58 -6.12 -15.38
C ASP A 4 -1.31 -6.36 -14.54
N ASN A 5 -0.40 -5.41 -14.50
CA ASN A 5 0.87 -5.52 -13.78
C ASN A 5 1.09 -4.37 -12.82
N GLU A 6 0.03 -3.92 -12.17
CA GLU A 6 0.14 -2.88 -11.16
C GLU A 6 0.74 -3.45 -9.87
N ILE A 7 1.55 -2.63 -9.20
CA ILE A 7 2.22 -3.01 -7.95
C ILE A 7 1.77 -2.04 -6.85
N LEU A 8 1.41 -2.57 -5.69
CA LEU A 8 0.98 -1.79 -4.54
C LEU A 8 1.79 -2.18 -3.31
N PHE A 9 2.35 -1.19 -2.62
CA PHE A 9 2.97 -1.39 -1.31
C PHE A 9 1.90 -1.28 -0.22
N VAL A 10 1.83 -2.28 0.66
CA VAL A 10 0.85 -2.35 1.74
C VAL A 10 1.56 -2.44 3.09
N TYR A 11 1.00 -1.79 4.10
CA TYR A 11 1.61 -1.70 5.43
C TYR A 11 0.60 -1.82 6.57
N GLY A 12 -0.66 -2.05 6.26
CA GLY A 12 -1.76 -2.13 7.23
C GLY A 12 -2.62 -3.37 7.02
N THR A 13 -3.94 -3.18 6.95
CA THR A 13 -4.89 -4.30 6.87
C THR A 13 -4.70 -5.17 5.62
N LEU A 14 -4.22 -4.60 4.52
CA LEU A 14 -3.99 -5.35 3.29
C LEU A 14 -2.76 -6.25 3.34
N THR A 15 -1.96 -6.20 4.42
CA THR A 15 -0.91 -7.20 4.66
C THR A 15 -1.51 -8.56 5.03
N ASN A 16 -2.78 -8.60 5.41
CA ASN A 16 -3.49 -9.83 5.75
C ASN A 16 -4.01 -10.52 4.48
N PRO A 17 -3.58 -11.76 4.20
CA PRO A 17 -4.02 -12.47 2.98
C PRO A 17 -5.52 -12.73 2.95
N ALA A 18 -6.17 -12.89 4.09
CA ALA A 18 -7.62 -13.09 4.15
C ALA A 18 -8.38 -11.84 3.68
N GLU A 19 -7.90 -10.65 4.05
CA GLU A 19 -8.50 -9.40 3.58
C GLU A 19 -8.33 -9.22 2.06
N ARG A 20 -7.16 -9.56 1.53
CA ARG A 20 -6.93 -9.50 0.09
C ARG A 20 -7.87 -10.43 -0.66
N MET A 21 -8.02 -11.67 -0.16
CA MET A 21 -8.92 -12.65 -0.75
C MET A 21 -10.38 -12.16 -0.71
N ARG A 22 -10.80 -11.61 0.42
CA ARG A 22 -12.16 -11.11 0.58
C ARG A 22 -12.49 -10.00 -0.41
N LEU A 23 -11.54 -9.08 -0.61
CA LEU A 23 -11.75 -7.91 -1.46
C LEU A 23 -11.59 -8.22 -2.94
N LEU A 24 -10.59 -9.01 -3.30
CA LEU A 24 -10.21 -9.22 -4.70
C LEU A 24 -10.67 -10.56 -5.28
N GLY A 25 -11.16 -11.45 -4.44
CA GLY A 25 -11.73 -12.72 -4.88
C GLY A 25 -10.72 -13.76 -5.35
N ARG A 26 -9.42 -13.49 -5.15
CA ARG A 26 -8.37 -14.42 -5.51
C ARG A 26 -7.16 -14.25 -4.60
N ALA A 27 -6.31 -15.25 -4.53
CA ALA A 27 -5.08 -15.18 -3.75
C ALA A 27 -4.09 -14.24 -4.42
N ILE A 28 -3.63 -13.23 -3.68
CA ILE A 28 -2.57 -12.30 -4.10
C ILE A 28 -1.38 -12.53 -3.18
N ILE A 29 -0.25 -12.88 -3.75
CA ILE A 29 0.98 -13.13 -2.99
C ILE A 29 1.62 -11.79 -2.63
N ALA A 30 2.01 -11.65 -1.36
CA ALA A 30 2.73 -10.50 -0.86
C ALA A 30 4.21 -10.84 -0.68
N SER A 31 5.09 -9.96 -1.13
CA SER A 31 6.54 -10.10 -0.97
C SER A 31 7.05 -8.99 -0.05
N PRO A 32 7.94 -9.29 0.91
CA PRO A 32 8.45 -8.28 1.83
C PRO A 32 9.11 -7.11 1.12
N ALA A 33 8.87 -5.90 1.63
CA ALA A 33 9.49 -4.68 1.12
C ALA A 33 9.56 -3.65 2.25
N GLN A 34 10.37 -2.61 2.06
CA GLN A 34 10.55 -1.55 3.03
C GLN A 34 10.40 -0.19 2.36
N LEU A 35 9.79 0.74 3.08
CA LEU A 35 9.64 2.13 2.66
C LEU A 35 10.52 3.01 3.55
N ALA A 36 11.56 3.60 2.98
CA ALA A 36 12.45 4.50 3.69
C ALA A 36 11.84 5.91 3.78
N GLY A 37 12.12 6.59 4.88
CA GLY A 37 11.70 7.99 5.07
C GLY A 37 10.28 8.16 5.58
N TYR A 38 9.63 7.08 6.01
CA TYR A 38 8.29 7.10 6.56
C TYR A 38 8.21 6.24 7.81
N ALA A 39 7.44 6.68 8.80
CA ALA A 39 7.12 5.90 9.99
C ALA A 39 5.67 5.48 9.95
N ARG A 40 5.40 4.22 10.33
CA ARG A 40 4.03 3.72 10.44
C ARG A 40 3.43 4.14 11.77
N GLY A 41 2.19 4.61 11.72
CA GLY A 41 1.42 4.92 12.90
C GLY A 41 0.04 4.28 12.84
N GLN A 42 -0.70 4.39 13.94
CA GLN A 42 -2.06 3.92 14.02
C GLN A 42 -2.88 4.85 14.89
N LYS A 43 -3.98 5.31 14.34
CA LYS A 43 -5.08 5.94 15.07
C LYS A 43 -6.28 5.00 14.93
N ARG A 44 -7.37 5.47 14.34
CA ARG A 44 -8.47 4.57 13.95
C ARG A 44 -8.04 3.62 12.83
N TYR A 45 -7.17 4.11 11.93
CA TYR A 45 -6.63 3.35 10.80
C TYR A 45 -5.11 3.44 10.79
N TYR A 46 -4.46 2.48 10.13
CA TYR A 46 -3.01 2.52 9.90
C TYR A 46 -2.67 3.62 8.89
N PHE A 47 -1.52 4.24 9.10
CA PHE A 47 -1.01 5.25 8.19
C PHE A 47 0.52 5.26 8.22
N VAL A 48 1.13 5.92 7.22
CA VAL A 48 2.55 6.27 7.24
C VAL A 48 2.67 7.78 7.14
N ALA A 49 3.67 8.34 7.82
CA ALA A 49 3.97 9.77 7.80
C ALA A 49 5.45 9.97 7.58
N LYS A 50 5.81 11.02 6.84
CA LYS A 50 7.22 11.34 6.57
C LYS A 50 7.99 11.51 7.87
N GLN A 51 9.11 10.81 7.97
CA GLN A 51 10.04 10.92 9.10
C GLN A 51 11.42 10.52 8.63
N SER A 52 12.34 11.47 8.61
CA SER A 52 13.72 11.24 8.19
C SER A 52 14.36 10.14 9.02
N GLY A 53 15.01 9.18 8.37
CA GLY A 53 15.67 8.06 9.02
C GLY A 53 14.77 6.91 9.43
N ALA A 54 13.45 7.06 9.32
CA ALA A 54 12.53 5.97 9.64
C ALA A 54 12.41 4.99 8.47
N ILE A 55 12.02 3.76 8.81
CA ILE A 55 11.73 2.70 7.82
C ILE A 55 10.41 2.05 8.20
N THR A 56 9.52 1.91 7.22
CA THR A 56 8.27 1.16 7.40
C THR A 56 8.40 -0.19 6.70
N LYS A 57 8.24 -1.26 7.45
CA LYS A 57 8.19 -2.61 6.89
C LYS A 57 6.79 -2.92 6.39
N GLY A 58 6.70 -3.52 5.23
CA GLY A 58 5.45 -3.93 4.63
C GLY A 58 5.67 -4.96 3.55
N ALA A 59 4.82 -4.93 2.54
CA ALA A 59 4.90 -5.89 1.45
C ALA A 59 4.44 -5.26 0.15
N ILE A 60 4.90 -5.81 -0.97
CA ILE A 60 4.38 -5.46 -2.28
C ILE A 60 3.45 -6.55 -2.79
N LEU A 61 2.35 -6.12 -3.39
CA LEU A 61 1.40 -6.95 -4.11
C LEU A 61 1.63 -6.70 -5.59
N GLU A 62 1.93 -7.74 -6.37
CA GLU A 62 2.17 -7.62 -7.80
C GLU A 62 1.04 -8.25 -8.60
N GLY A 63 1.00 -7.95 -9.90
CA GLY A 63 0.01 -8.50 -10.78
C GLY A 63 -1.40 -8.00 -10.56
N LEU A 64 -1.54 -6.81 -9.96
CA LEU A 64 -2.85 -6.20 -9.76
C LEU A 64 -3.34 -5.59 -11.07
N THR A 65 -4.64 -5.66 -11.27
CA THR A 65 -5.28 -5.02 -12.42
C THR A 65 -5.75 -3.61 -12.08
N THR A 66 -6.06 -2.82 -13.08
CA THR A 66 -6.70 -1.52 -12.88
C THR A 66 -8.02 -1.67 -12.11
N ARG A 67 -8.75 -2.76 -12.37
CA ARG A 67 -9.99 -3.07 -11.65
C ARG A 67 -9.73 -3.35 -10.17
N ASP A 68 -8.66 -4.11 -9.86
CA ASP A 68 -8.27 -4.35 -8.48
C ASP A 68 -8.01 -3.05 -7.75
N LEU A 69 -7.27 -2.13 -8.38
CA LEU A 69 -6.97 -0.84 -7.78
C LEU A 69 -8.23 -0.03 -7.49
N LYS A 70 -9.23 -0.08 -8.36
CA LYS A 70 -10.51 0.59 -8.13
C LYS A 70 -11.24 0.01 -6.92
N ILE A 71 -11.20 -1.31 -6.75
CA ILE A 71 -11.81 -1.98 -5.59
C ILE A 71 -11.09 -1.53 -4.32
N LEU A 72 -9.77 -1.50 -4.34
CA LEU A 72 -8.96 -1.10 -3.19
C LEU A 72 -9.11 0.41 -2.89
N ASP A 73 -9.18 1.25 -3.92
CA ASP A 73 -9.45 2.68 -3.75
C ASP A 73 -10.77 2.90 -3.00
N ASN A 74 -11.78 2.12 -3.35
CA ASN A 74 -13.08 2.22 -2.69
C ASN A 74 -13.00 1.72 -1.23
N TYR A 75 -12.29 0.64 -1.00
CA TYR A 75 -12.06 0.11 0.35
C TYR A 75 -11.32 1.12 1.23
N GLU A 76 -10.31 1.80 0.67
CA GLU A 76 -9.50 2.80 1.39
C GLU A 76 -10.17 4.18 1.44
N GLU A 77 -11.35 4.31 0.86
CA GLU A 77 -12.13 5.56 0.81
C GLU A 77 -11.32 6.71 0.21
N VAL A 78 -10.74 6.45 -0.96
CA VAL A 78 -10.05 7.48 -1.74
C VAL A 78 -11.09 8.40 -2.39
N PRO A 79 -10.96 9.72 -2.36
CA PRO A 79 -9.85 10.51 -1.81
C PRO A 79 -10.11 11.04 -0.38
N THR A 80 -11.10 10.55 0.33
CA THR A 80 -11.52 11.10 1.62
C THR A 80 -10.53 10.73 2.75
N LEU A 81 -10.23 9.45 2.93
CA LEU A 81 -9.32 8.98 3.98
C LEU A 81 -7.89 8.83 3.49
N TYR A 82 -7.72 8.39 2.26
CA TYR A 82 -6.41 8.17 1.65
C TYR A 82 -6.37 8.72 0.25
N THR A 83 -5.15 9.00 -0.22
CA THR A 83 -4.87 9.18 -1.65
C THR A 83 -3.99 8.03 -2.11
N ARG A 84 -4.09 7.64 -3.38
CA ARG A 84 -3.22 6.62 -3.95
C ARG A 84 -2.15 7.30 -4.78
N ASP A 85 -0.91 7.19 -4.33
CA ASP A 85 0.23 7.92 -4.89
C ASP A 85 1.33 6.97 -5.34
N ARG A 86 2.24 7.45 -6.17
CA ARG A 86 3.43 6.71 -6.57
C ARG A 86 4.53 6.89 -5.52
N ILE A 87 5.25 5.80 -5.26
CA ILE A 87 6.33 5.79 -4.27
C ILE A 87 7.39 4.76 -4.70
N GLU A 88 8.61 4.91 -4.20
CA GLU A 88 9.65 3.91 -4.38
C GLU A 88 9.86 3.16 -3.07
N VAL A 89 9.93 1.84 -3.15
CA VAL A 89 10.21 0.95 -2.02
C VAL A 89 11.38 0.05 -2.35
N VAL A 90 11.93 -0.62 -1.35
CA VAL A 90 13.05 -1.54 -1.52
C VAL A 90 12.57 -2.95 -1.20
N ALA A 91 12.68 -3.84 -2.18
CA ALA A 91 12.34 -5.25 -2.02
C ALA A 91 13.40 -5.99 -1.19
N ALA A 92 13.07 -7.22 -0.76
CA ALA A 92 13.96 -8.01 0.08
C ALA A 92 15.33 -8.28 -0.56
N ASP A 93 15.40 -8.35 -1.89
CA ASP A 93 16.65 -8.56 -2.64
C ASP A 93 17.44 -7.26 -2.88
N GLY A 94 16.96 -6.12 -2.35
CA GLY A 94 17.60 -4.83 -2.53
C GLY A 94 17.16 -4.06 -3.77
N ALA A 95 16.27 -4.62 -4.58
CA ALA A 95 15.78 -3.93 -5.78
C ALA A 95 14.87 -2.76 -5.39
N HIS A 96 15.06 -1.63 -6.08
CA HIS A 96 14.19 -0.46 -5.92
C HIS A 96 13.00 -0.63 -6.85
N ILE A 97 11.80 -0.52 -6.30
CA ILE A 97 10.56 -0.76 -7.03
C ILE A 97 9.66 0.45 -6.90
N GLU A 98 9.26 1.02 -8.04
CA GLU A 98 8.25 2.07 -8.08
C GLU A 98 6.86 1.44 -8.11
N CYS A 99 5.99 1.89 -7.21
CA CYS A 99 4.69 1.28 -7.00
C CYS A 99 3.68 2.29 -6.49
N TRP A 100 2.45 1.83 -6.28
CA TRP A 100 1.40 2.61 -5.62
C TRP A 100 1.48 2.44 -4.11
N ILE A 101 0.98 3.45 -3.40
CA ILE A 101 0.81 3.41 -1.95
C ILE A 101 -0.43 4.23 -1.57
N TYR A 102 -1.09 3.84 -0.49
CA TYR A 102 -2.16 4.65 0.09
C TYR A 102 -1.58 5.54 1.18
N LEU A 103 -1.65 6.86 0.97
CA LEU A 103 -1.18 7.86 1.93
C LEU A 103 -2.38 8.52 2.60
N PRO A 104 -2.32 8.77 3.92
CA PRO A 104 -3.43 9.37 4.63
C PRO A 104 -3.64 10.82 4.23
N THR A 105 -4.87 11.27 4.30
CA THR A 105 -5.22 12.68 4.23
C THR A 105 -5.03 13.33 5.61
N ASP A 106 -5.63 14.46 5.87
CA ASP A 106 -5.32 15.30 7.05
C ASP A 106 -5.59 14.64 8.42
N TRP A 107 -6.44 13.61 8.46
CA TRP A 107 -6.81 12.99 9.74
C TRP A 107 -5.62 12.39 10.51
N ALA A 108 -4.58 11.96 9.81
CA ALA A 108 -3.42 11.31 10.42
C ALA A 108 -2.53 12.32 11.16
N THR A 109 -2.53 13.58 10.73
CA THR A 109 -1.69 14.64 11.30
C THR A 109 -2.51 15.64 12.13
N ALA A 110 -3.80 15.43 12.21
CA ALA A 110 -4.68 16.31 12.98
C ALA A 110 -4.57 16.08 14.48
#